data_c846d2340a18ef05fa90a24ab070d1df
#
_entry.id   c846d2340a18ef05fa90a24ab070d1df
#
_cell.length_a   1.000
_cell.length_b   1.000
_cell.length_c   1.000
_cell.angle_alpha   90.00
_cell.angle_beta   90.00
_cell.angle_gamma   90.00
#
_symmetry.space_group_name_H-M   'P 1'
#
loop_
_entity.id
_entity.type
_entity.pdbx_description
1 polymer ?
#
loop_
_entity_poly.entity_id
_entity_poly.type
_entity_poly.pdbx_seq_one_letter_code
_entity_poly.pdbx_strand_id
1 'polypeptide(L)'
;LQNGWGADFGDPVNFLGQEVLSDDNAYYAQTTSWIAAVEKDPKDYQKELLADYQEFTDLVTEAKAIVIDTDARYAAFAKAEASMLNNALCIPCLYEVLWCLTHVNEYTKINAMFGPCNFKYVNWETSEDAYTTAQYEEFAKAFDAAKS
;
A
#
# COMPACT_ATOMS: atom_id res chain seq x y z
N LEU A 1 13.66 0.95 -3.31
CA LEU A 1 12.48 1.85 -3.18
C LEU A 1 11.55 1.59 -4.34
N GLN A 2 10.35 1.17 -4.02
CA GLN A 2 9.34 0.88 -5.00
C GLN A 2 8.40 2.07 -5.12
N ASN A 3 8.41 2.69 -6.28
CA ASN A 3 7.53 3.81 -6.58
C ASN A 3 6.42 3.32 -7.51
N GLY A 4 5.18 3.70 -7.23
CA GLY A 4 4.07 3.58 -8.16
C GLY A 4 3.11 2.42 -7.94
N TRP A 5 3.14 1.77 -6.78
CA TRP A 5 2.07 0.82 -6.42
C TRP A 5 0.93 1.55 -5.69
N GLY A 6 -0.29 1.16 -6.03
CA GLY A 6 -1.50 1.56 -5.32
C GLY A 6 -2.36 0.34 -5.07
N ALA A 7 -3.04 0.30 -3.92
CA ALA A 7 -3.91 -0.82 -3.59
C ALA A 7 -5.11 -0.92 -4.55
N ASP A 8 -5.40 -2.14 -5.01
CA ASP A 8 -6.51 -2.42 -5.92
C ASP A 8 -7.85 -2.43 -5.20
N PHE A 9 -7.86 -2.85 -3.93
CA PHE A 9 -9.07 -2.98 -3.11
C PHE A 9 -8.75 -2.82 -1.61
N GLY A 10 -9.78 -2.52 -0.83
CA GLY A 10 -9.67 -2.21 0.59
C GLY A 10 -9.71 -3.43 1.50
N ASP A 11 -8.83 -4.39 1.30
CA ASP A 11 -8.65 -5.53 2.22
C ASP A 11 -7.17 -5.62 2.61
N PRO A 12 -6.83 -5.93 3.87
CA PRO A 12 -5.45 -6.03 4.31
C PRO A 12 -4.59 -7.02 3.51
N VAL A 13 -5.20 -8.03 2.90
CA VAL A 13 -4.48 -8.98 2.04
C VAL A 13 -3.84 -8.31 0.84
N ASN A 14 -4.42 -7.21 0.34
CA ASN A 14 -3.86 -6.49 -0.79
C ASN A 14 -2.52 -5.82 -0.45
N PHE A 15 -2.30 -5.52 0.82
CA PHE A 15 -1.06 -4.94 1.35
C PHE A 15 -0.09 -6.04 1.82
N LEU A 16 -0.49 -6.82 2.80
CA LEU A 16 0.38 -7.78 3.47
C LEU A 16 0.66 -9.03 2.63
N GLY A 17 -0.28 -9.42 1.76
CA GLY A 17 -0.13 -10.58 0.89
C GLY A 17 0.98 -10.44 -0.17
N GLN A 18 1.50 -9.23 -0.35
CA GLN A 18 2.58 -8.98 -1.31
C GLN A 18 3.98 -9.19 -0.72
N GLU A 19 4.07 -9.23 0.59
CA GLU A 19 5.33 -9.36 1.32
C GLU A 19 5.60 -10.78 1.81
N VAL A 20 4.70 -11.73 1.52
CA VAL A 20 4.85 -13.13 1.95
C VAL A 20 5.85 -13.90 1.11
N LEU A 21 6.38 -14.99 1.69
CA LEU A 21 7.17 -15.97 0.96
C LEU A 21 6.29 -16.73 -0.05
N SER A 22 6.74 -16.86 -1.28
CA SER A 22 6.22 -17.84 -2.26
C SER A 22 4.70 -17.81 -2.51
N ASP A 23 4.01 -16.67 -2.46
CA ASP A 23 2.65 -16.56 -2.96
C ASP A 23 2.70 -16.16 -4.44
N ASP A 24 1.87 -16.77 -5.29
CA ASP A 24 1.70 -16.41 -6.71
C ASP A 24 1.27 -14.94 -6.89
N ASN A 25 0.77 -14.30 -5.83
CA ASN A 25 0.46 -12.89 -5.74
C ASN A 25 1.54 -12.04 -5.05
N ALA A 26 2.65 -12.59 -4.67
CA ALA A 26 3.78 -11.84 -4.14
C ALA A 26 4.37 -10.96 -5.24
N TYR A 27 3.68 -9.87 -5.51
CA TYR A 27 3.98 -8.95 -6.62
C TYR A 27 5.26 -8.16 -6.37
N TYR A 28 5.57 -7.95 -5.13
CA TYR A 28 6.80 -7.32 -4.71
C TYR A 28 7.85 -8.34 -4.33
N ALA A 29 8.07 -9.14 -5.23
CA ALA A 29 9.19 -10.01 -5.41
C ALA A 29 10.60 -9.40 -5.17
N GLN A 30 10.70 -8.24 -4.60
CA GLN A 30 11.96 -7.80 -4.01
C GLN A 30 12.41 -8.77 -2.97
N THR A 31 11.44 -9.18 -2.21
CA THR A 31 11.54 -10.29 -1.31
C THR A 31 11.72 -11.58 -2.10
N THR A 32 10.92 -11.84 -3.14
CA THR A 32 10.93 -13.15 -3.82
C THR A 32 12.21 -13.43 -4.59
N SER A 33 12.79 -12.49 -5.32
CA SER A 33 14.04 -12.80 -6.04
C SER A 33 15.23 -12.89 -5.10
N TRP A 34 15.25 -12.11 -4.04
CA TRP A 34 16.29 -12.20 -3.02
C TRP A 34 16.07 -13.41 -2.12
N ILE A 35 14.86 -13.65 -1.65
CA ILE A 35 14.52 -14.78 -0.78
C ILE A 35 14.59 -16.09 -1.53
N ALA A 36 14.15 -16.19 -2.78
CA ALA A 36 14.32 -17.40 -3.57
C ALA A 36 15.80 -17.78 -3.75
N ALA A 37 16.71 -16.80 -3.79
CA ALA A 37 18.13 -17.07 -3.79
C ALA A 37 18.64 -17.55 -2.42
N VAL A 38 18.08 -17.02 -1.34
CA VAL A 38 18.44 -17.37 0.04
C VAL A 38 17.84 -18.72 0.46
N GLU A 39 16.60 -19.02 0.11
CA GLU A 39 15.94 -20.31 0.38
C GLU A 39 16.69 -21.49 -0.21
N LYS A 40 17.37 -21.26 -1.34
CA LYS A 40 18.07 -22.33 -2.05
C LYS A 40 19.33 -22.81 -1.33
N ASP A 41 20.03 -21.93 -0.63
CA ASP A 41 21.23 -22.22 0.14
C ASP A 41 21.44 -21.16 1.26
N PRO A 42 20.61 -21.17 2.33
CA PRO A 42 20.65 -20.16 3.35
C PRO A 42 21.91 -20.31 4.21
N LYS A 43 22.64 -19.21 4.36
CA LYS A 43 23.71 -19.11 5.36
C LYS A 43 23.09 -19.04 6.76
N ASP A 44 23.87 -19.38 7.78
CA ASP A 44 23.35 -19.48 9.15
C ASP A 44 22.65 -18.19 9.62
N TYR A 45 23.20 -17.02 9.31
CA TYR A 45 22.58 -15.74 9.66
C TYR A 45 21.29 -15.42 8.86
N GLN A 46 21.03 -16.11 7.77
CA GLN A 46 19.82 -15.94 6.96
C GLN A 46 18.70 -16.87 7.41
N LYS A 47 19.01 -17.91 8.16
CA LYS A 47 18.00 -18.87 8.63
C LYS A 47 17.01 -18.25 9.61
N GLU A 48 17.49 -17.37 10.50
CA GLU A 48 16.64 -16.62 11.43
C GLU A 48 15.69 -15.71 10.67
N LEU A 49 16.20 -14.92 9.72
CA LEU A 49 15.38 -14.07 8.87
C LEU A 49 14.34 -14.83 8.07
N LEU A 50 14.70 -16.01 7.53
CA LEU A 50 13.74 -16.87 6.82
C LEU A 50 12.66 -17.41 7.75
N ALA A 51 13.01 -17.72 9.00
CA ALA A 51 12.04 -18.17 9.99
C ALA A 51 11.02 -17.05 10.33
N ASP A 52 11.49 -15.81 10.45
CA ASP A 52 10.63 -14.65 10.69
C ASP A 52 9.68 -14.39 9.51
N TYR A 53 10.18 -14.50 8.28
CA TYR A 53 9.35 -14.40 7.08
C TYR A 53 8.34 -15.55 6.98
N GLN A 54 8.71 -16.75 7.40
CA GLN A 54 7.81 -17.90 7.41
C GLN A 54 6.70 -17.69 8.44
N GLU A 55 7.02 -17.24 9.65
CA GLU A 55 6.01 -16.89 10.66
C GLU A 55 5.02 -15.86 10.14
N PHE A 56 5.52 -14.78 9.53
CA PHE A 56 4.67 -13.76 8.92
C PHE A 56 3.78 -14.35 7.81
N THR A 57 4.34 -15.17 6.92
CA THR A 57 3.61 -15.83 5.84
C THR A 57 2.48 -16.72 6.36
N ASP A 58 2.75 -17.49 7.41
CA ASP A 58 1.77 -18.38 8.03
C ASP A 58 0.61 -17.56 8.64
N LEU A 59 0.92 -16.47 9.34
CA LEU A 59 -0.09 -15.55 9.90
C LEU A 59 -0.97 -14.90 8.82
N VAL A 60 -0.38 -14.46 7.71
CA VAL A 60 -1.14 -13.93 6.58
C VAL A 60 -2.03 -15.02 5.96
N THR A 61 -1.53 -16.23 5.82
CA THR A 61 -2.26 -17.37 5.27
C THR A 61 -3.45 -17.73 6.15
N GLU A 62 -3.27 -17.78 7.46
CA GLU A 62 -4.36 -17.98 8.43
C GLU A 62 -5.41 -16.87 8.32
N ALA A 63 -4.99 -15.61 8.25
CA ALA A 63 -5.90 -14.47 8.12
C ALA A 63 -6.69 -14.50 6.80
N LYS A 64 -6.07 -14.89 5.69
CA LYS A 64 -6.73 -15.08 4.37
C LYS A 64 -7.84 -16.11 4.43
N ALA A 65 -7.72 -17.15 5.24
CA ALA A 65 -8.73 -18.22 5.37
C ALA A 65 -10.02 -17.75 6.10
N ILE A 66 -9.98 -16.62 6.83
CA ILE A 66 -11.15 -16.06 7.50
C ILE A 66 -11.94 -15.23 6.48
N VAL A 67 -13.07 -15.75 5.99
CA VAL A 67 -13.83 -15.13 4.89
C VAL A 67 -15.07 -14.37 5.38
N ILE A 68 -15.77 -14.89 6.39
CA ILE A 68 -17.10 -14.39 6.79
C ILE A 68 -17.01 -13.37 7.93
N ASP A 69 -16.19 -13.65 8.93
CA ASP A 69 -16.03 -12.80 10.12
C ASP A 69 -14.99 -11.70 9.84
N THR A 70 -15.47 -10.53 9.49
CA THR A 70 -14.62 -9.37 9.14
C THR A 70 -13.77 -8.91 10.32
N ASP A 71 -14.32 -8.90 11.52
CA ASP A 71 -13.60 -8.44 12.72
C ASP A 71 -12.48 -9.41 13.08
N ALA A 72 -12.78 -10.71 13.06
CA ALA A 72 -11.77 -11.75 13.25
C ALA A 72 -10.69 -11.70 12.16
N ARG A 73 -11.08 -11.46 10.90
CA ARG A 73 -10.16 -11.31 9.77
C ARG A 73 -9.20 -10.15 9.99
N TYR A 74 -9.71 -8.97 10.33
CA TYR A 74 -8.87 -7.80 10.57
C TYR A 74 -7.97 -7.96 11.79
N ALA A 75 -8.45 -8.59 12.85
CA ALA A 75 -7.63 -8.90 14.02
C ALA A 75 -6.47 -9.87 13.66
N ALA A 76 -6.73 -10.85 12.81
CA ALA A 76 -5.70 -11.77 12.34
C ALA A 76 -4.65 -11.07 11.47
N PHE A 77 -5.07 -10.21 10.55
CA PHE A 77 -4.13 -9.40 9.76
C PHE A 77 -3.34 -8.40 10.61
N ALA A 78 -3.95 -7.78 11.61
CA ALA A 78 -3.23 -6.91 12.53
C ALA A 78 -2.13 -7.67 13.31
N LYS A 79 -2.37 -8.94 13.64
CA LYS A 79 -1.36 -9.80 14.25
C LYS A 79 -0.20 -10.09 13.29
N ALA A 80 -0.51 -10.33 12.01
CA ALA A 80 0.51 -10.55 10.98
C ALA A 80 1.35 -9.28 10.76
N GLU A 81 0.72 -8.10 10.68
CA GLU A 81 1.41 -6.81 10.57
C GLU A 81 2.31 -6.55 11.78
N ALA A 82 1.84 -6.85 12.99
CA ALA A 82 2.65 -6.71 14.19
C ALA A 82 3.89 -7.62 14.15
N SER A 83 3.78 -8.86 13.67
CA SER A 83 4.93 -9.75 13.48
C SER A 83 5.93 -9.15 12.46
N MET A 84 5.44 -8.67 11.33
CA MET A 84 6.26 -8.04 10.30
C MET A 84 7.04 -6.83 10.83
N LEU A 85 6.40 -5.97 11.61
CA LEU A 85 7.03 -4.78 12.18
C LEU A 85 8.00 -5.11 13.32
N ASN A 86 7.64 -6.04 14.21
CA ASN A 86 8.48 -6.45 15.34
C ASN A 86 9.78 -7.12 14.89
N ASN A 87 9.70 -7.91 13.81
CA ASN A 87 10.86 -8.59 13.22
C ASN A 87 11.60 -7.72 12.19
N ALA A 88 11.19 -6.45 12.05
CA ALA A 88 11.77 -5.49 11.10
C ALA A 88 11.82 -5.98 9.64
N LEU A 89 10.85 -6.82 9.23
CA LEU A 89 10.72 -7.26 7.84
C LEU A 89 10.33 -6.10 6.93
N CYS A 90 9.64 -5.10 7.48
CA CYS A 90 9.34 -3.83 6.86
C CYS A 90 9.62 -2.67 7.83
N ILE A 91 10.22 -1.61 7.33
CA ILE A 91 10.51 -0.41 8.13
C ILE A 91 9.74 0.76 7.54
N PRO A 92 8.61 1.18 8.14
CA PRO A 92 7.89 2.37 7.72
C PRO A 92 8.77 3.62 7.90
N CYS A 93 8.98 4.39 6.85
CA CYS A 93 9.87 5.55 6.88
C CYS A 93 9.11 6.87 6.99
N LEU A 94 8.05 7.04 6.22
CA LEU A 94 7.27 8.29 6.16
C LEU A 94 5.89 8.08 5.56
N TYR A 95 5.00 9.02 5.80
CA TYR A 95 3.77 9.20 5.03
C TYR A 95 4.02 10.26 3.97
N GLU A 96 3.71 9.94 2.71
CA GLU A 96 3.76 10.92 1.63
C GLU A 96 2.40 11.60 1.51
N VAL A 97 2.41 12.95 1.49
CA VAL A 97 1.22 13.75 1.20
C VAL A 97 1.31 14.23 -0.23
N LEU A 98 0.37 13.79 -1.06
CA LEU A 98 0.27 14.22 -2.44
C LEU A 98 -0.71 15.39 -2.54
N TRP A 99 -0.24 16.48 -3.13
CA TRP A 99 -1.06 17.65 -3.43
C TRP A 99 -1.43 17.64 -4.91
N CYS A 100 -2.69 17.86 -5.20
CA CYS A 100 -3.18 17.96 -6.56
C CYS A 100 -4.00 19.22 -6.73
N LEU A 101 -3.62 20.05 -7.69
CA LEU A 101 -4.46 21.16 -8.17
C LEU A 101 -5.20 20.69 -9.41
N THR A 102 -6.52 20.80 -9.41
CA THR A 102 -7.35 20.31 -10.51
C THR A 102 -8.52 21.25 -10.78
N HIS A 103 -8.88 21.39 -12.04
CA HIS A 103 -10.10 22.07 -12.50
C HIS A 103 -11.30 21.14 -12.64
N VAL A 104 -11.21 19.93 -12.08
CA VAL A 104 -12.30 18.97 -12.13
C VAL A 104 -13.36 19.33 -11.09
N ASN A 105 -14.62 19.31 -11.52
CA ASN A 105 -15.76 19.48 -10.63
C ASN A 105 -15.77 18.36 -9.58
N GLU A 106 -15.65 18.71 -8.31
CA GLU A 106 -15.59 17.79 -7.19
C GLU A 106 -16.77 16.81 -7.13
N TYR A 107 -17.96 17.26 -7.55
CA TYR A 107 -19.18 16.45 -7.54
C TYR A 107 -19.21 15.37 -8.63
N THR A 108 -18.32 15.47 -9.62
CA THR A 108 -18.20 14.48 -10.69
C THR A 108 -17.08 13.46 -10.44
N LYS A 109 -16.31 13.66 -9.37
CA LYS A 109 -15.26 12.73 -8.98
C LYS A 109 -15.82 11.51 -8.29
N ILE A 110 -15.39 10.34 -8.70
CA ILE A 110 -15.58 9.11 -7.93
C ILE A 110 -14.52 9.06 -6.85
N ASN A 111 -14.91 9.31 -5.61
CA ASN A 111 -14.03 9.32 -4.44
C ASN A 111 -13.79 7.91 -3.90
N ALA A 112 -13.47 6.96 -4.76
CA ALA A 112 -13.04 5.64 -4.34
C ALA A 112 -11.54 5.66 -4.05
N MET A 113 -11.15 5.23 -2.86
CA MET A 113 -9.75 5.20 -2.44
C MET A 113 -8.95 4.18 -3.26
N PHE A 114 -9.56 3.04 -3.58
CA PHE A 114 -8.93 1.92 -4.27
C PHE A 114 -9.47 1.75 -5.69
N GLY A 115 -8.78 0.93 -6.46
CA GLY A 115 -9.16 0.51 -7.79
C GLY A 115 -8.53 1.34 -8.93
N PRO A 116 -8.61 0.82 -10.16
CA PRO A 116 -7.97 1.44 -11.33
C PRO A 116 -8.48 2.85 -11.58
N CYS A 117 -7.54 3.75 -11.85
CA CYS A 117 -7.85 5.15 -12.15
C CYS A 117 -8.78 5.34 -13.34
N ASN A 118 -8.73 4.44 -14.32
CA ASN A 118 -9.46 4.57 -15.58
C ASN A 118 -10.97 4.71 -15.43
N PHE A 119 -11.56 4.08 -14.43
CA PHE A 119 -13.01 4.18 -14.16
C PHE A 119 -13.38 5.48 -13.45
N LYS A 120 -12.45 6.10 -12.76
CA LYS A 120 -12.69 7.29 -11.94
C LYS A 120 -12.87 8.55 -12.78
N TYR A 121 -12.42 8.51 -14.04
CA TYR A 121 -12.41 9.67 -14.94
C TYR A 121 -13.62 9.73 -15.89
N VAL A 122 -14.42 8.68 -15.97
CA VAL A 122 -15.47 8.51 -16.99
C VAL A 122 -16.48 9.68 -16.99
N ASN A 123 -16.81 10.22 -15.83
CA ASN A 123 -17.79 11.29 -15.68
C ASN A 123 -17.16 12.60 -15.20
N TRP A 124 -15.87 12.76 -15.31
CA TRP A 124 -15.24 14.02 -14.89
C TRP A 124 -15.65 15.16 -15.81
N GLU A 125 -16.08 16.23 -15.17
CA GLU A 125 -16.36 17.49 -15.82
C GLU A 125 -15.33 18.52 -15.35
N THR A 126 -14.84 19.31 -16.27
CA THR A 126 -13.97 20.45 -15.93
C THR A 126 -14.80 21.71 -15.79
N SER A 127 -14.48 22.55 -14.81
CA SER A 127 -15.05 23.87 -14.65
C SER A 127 -13.96 24.92 -14.86
N GLU A 128 -14.19 25.87 -15.75
CA GLU A 128 -13.27 26.99 -15.95
C GLU A 128 -13.18 27.87 -14.68
N ASP A 129 -14.22 27.86 -13.86
CA ASP A 129 -14.36 28.69 -12.64
C ASP A 129 -14.10 27.86 -11.34
N ALA A 130 -13.45 26.70 -11.45
CA ALA A 130 -13.25 25.79 -10.30
C ALA A 130 -12.47 26.44 -9.14
N TYR A 131 -11.63 27.42 -9.45
CA TYR A 131 -10.86 28.17 -8.45
C TYR A 131 -10.81 29.66 -8.79
N THR A 132 -11.06 30.49 -7.79
CA THR A 132 -10.78 31.92 -7.91
C THR A 132 -9.26 32.14 -7.92
N THR A 133 -8.81 33.26 -8.49
CA THR A 133 -7.40 33.67 -8.47
C THR A 133 -6.83 33.69 -7.05
N ALA A 134 -7.61 34.11 -6.06
CA ALA A 134 -7.17 34.09 -4.66
C ALA A 134 -6.94 32.72 -4.11
N GLN A 135 -7.78 31.72 -4.43
CA GLN A 135 -7.60 30.32 -4.03
C GLN A 135 -6.37 29.71 -4.70
N TYR A 136 -6.11 30.04 -5.96
CA TYR A 136 -4.91 29.61 -6.65
C TYR A 136 -3.64 30.18 -6.01
N GLU A 137 -3.63 31.48 -5.67
CA GLU A 137 -2.50 32.13 -5.01
C GLU A 137 -2.23 31.56 -3.62
N GLU A 138 -3.27 31.22 -2.87
CA GLU A 138 -3.16 30.59 -1.55
C GLU A 138 -2.55 29.19 -1.66
N PHE A 139 -3.02 28.40 -2.64
CA PHE A 139 -2.44 27.09 -2.93
C PHE A 139 -0.96 27.21 -3.34
N ALA A 140 -0.62 28.12 -4.23
CA ALA A 140 0.76 28.32 -4.70
C ALA A 140 1.71 28.67 -3.53
N LYS A 141 1.27 29.54 -2.61
CA LYS A 141 2.03 29.88 -1.40
C LYS A 141 2.24 28.67 -0.49
N ALA A 142 1.20 27.86 -0.28
CA ALA A 142 1.29 26.66 0.54
C ALA A 142 2.21 25.61 -0.10
N PHE A 143 2.14 25.44 -1.40
CA PHE A 143 3.00 24.53 -2.16
C PHE A 143 4.47 24.94 -2.13
N ASP A 144 4.78 26.22 -2.29
CA ASP A 144 6.14 26.73 -2.22
C ASP A 144 6.72 26.63 -0.80
N ALA A 145 5.90 26.85 0.22
CA ALA A 145 6.30 26.65 1.62
C ALA A 145 6.60 25.18 1.96
N ALA A 146 5.92 24.23 1.32
CA ALA A 146 6.14 22.81 1.52
C ALA A 146 7.41 22.29 0.81
N LYS A 147 7.96 23.05 -0.15
CA LYS A 147 9.21 22.74 -0.86
C LYS A 147 10.49 23.26 -0.18
N SER A 148 10.33 24.17 0.75
CA SER A 148 11.44 24.78 1.50
C SER A 148 11.78 23.99 2.75
#